data_d9f80aea99e741c6ec923871b0b24c11
#
_entry.id   d9f80aea99e741c6ec923871b0b24c11
#
_cell.length_a   1.000
_cell.length_b   1.000
_cell.length_c   1.000
_cell.angle_alpha   90.00
_cell.angle_beta   90.00
_cell.angle_gamma   90.00
#
_symmetry.space_group_name_H-M   'P 1'
#
loop_
_entity.id
_entity.type
_entity.pdbx_description
1 polymer ?
#
loop_
_entity_poly.entity_id
_entity_poly.type
_entity_poly.pdbx_seq_one_letter_code
_entity_poly.pdbx_strand_id
1 'polypeptide(L)'
;NTTITNLGTEHFPFGDAWHPYFSLGCDLKHCQLTMASHTELEHQHDLPTGQYLSSNVFSTPTSLEGVNLNNCYQFSDSSQQTLALTRDDKSASLQFNQGKGYSFVQLYTPPSEPSIAIEPMTCPADAFNNHIGLLELAPEETVQFEWQCQATFV
;
A
#
# COMPACT_ATOMS: atom_id res chain seq x y z
N ASN A 1 0.63 -11.27 9.58
CA ASN A 1 2.06 -11.12 9.99
C ASN A 1 2.95 -11.93 9.07
N THR A 2 4.05 -11.33 8.62
CA THR A 2 5.12 -12.00 7.89
C THR A 2 6.35 -12.06 8.78
N THR A 3 7.00 -13.21 8.84
CA THR A 3 8.28 -13.38 9.55
C THR A 3 9.30 -13.95 8.57
N ILE A 4 10.44 -13.29 8.42
CA ILE A 4 11.51 -13.67 7.50
C ILE A 4 12.79 -13.83 8.30
N THR A 5 13.46 -14.97 8.12
CA THR A 5 14.75 -15.27 8.74
C THR A 5 15.78 -15.58 7.66
N ASN A 6 16.93 -14.96 7.72
CA ASN A 6 18.06 -15.33 6.86
C ASN A 6 18.75 -16.58 7.40
N LEU A 7 18.56 -17.71 6.74
CA LEU A 7 19.21 -18.99 7.10
C LEU A 7 20.55 -19.22 6.35
N GLY A 8 20.99 -18.25 5.56
CA GLY A 8 22.25 -18.29 4.81
C GLY A 8 23.42 -17.77 5.63
N THR A 9 24.57 -17.76 5.00
CA THR A 9 25.83 -17.27 5.57
C THR A 9 26.21 -15.87 5.08
N GLU A 10 25.45 -15.33 4.12
CA GLU A 10 25.65 -14.03 3.50
C GLU A 10 24.47 -13.12 3.77
N HIS A 11 24.65 -11.81 3.59
CA HIS A 11 23.56 -10.86 3.63
C HIS A 11 22.50 -11.14 2.54
N PHE A 12 21.23 -11.02 2.90
CA PHE A 12 20.10 -11.35 2.03
C PHE A 12 19.25 -10.10 1.76
N PRO A 13 19.34 -9.53 0.55
CA PRO A 13 18.46 -8.42 0.15
C PRO A 13 17.07 -8.96 -0.23
N PHE A 14 16.00 -8.25 0.21
CA PHE A 14 14.62 -8.66 -0.06
C PHE A 14 13.62 -7.49 0.01
N GLY A 15 12.42 -7.75 -0.47
CA GLY A 15 11.22 -6.97 -0.22
C GLY A 15 10.05 -7.89 0.08
N ASP A 16 9.09 -7.43 0.85
CA ASP A 16 7.84 -8.14 1.15
C ASP A 16 6.65 -7.28 0.75
N ALA A 17 5.65 -7.90 0.14
CA ALA A 17 4.42 -7.24 -0.28
C ALA A 17 3.24 -8.21 -0.27
N TRP A 18 2.04 -7.66 -0.08
CA TRP A 18 0.78 -8.37 -0.22
C TRP A 18 -0.06 -7.71 -1.31
N HIS A 19 -0.82 -8.50 -2.07
CA HIS A 19 -1.61 -7.98 -3.20
C HIS A 19 -3.10 -8.36 -3.07
N PRO A 20 -3.76 -7.98 -1.96
CA PRO A 20 -5.18 -8.27 -1.78
C PRO A 20 -6.05 -7.32 -2.58
N TYR A 21 -7.16 -7.84 -3.13
CA TYR A 21 -8.22 -7.06 -3.74
C TYR A 21 -9.43 -6.94 -2.81
N PHE A 22 -10.05 -5.77 -2.80
CA PHE A 22 -11.20 -5.47 -1.97
C PHE A 22 -12.35 -4.90 -2.77
N SER A 23 -13.56 -5.34 -2.41
CA SER A 23 -14.82 -4.79 -2.91
C SER A 23 -15.78 -4.62 -1.74
N LEU A 24 -16.49 -3.51 -1.71
CA LEU A 24 -17.57 -3.25 -0.74
C LEU A 24 -18.94 -3.67 -1.28
N GLY A 25 -18.98 -4.52 -2.33
CA GLY A 25 -20.24 -5.00 -2.94
C GLY A 25 -20.97 -3.94 -3.76
N CYS A 26 -20.26 -2.94 -4.27
CA CYS A 26 -20.78 -1.89 -5.16
C CYS A 26 -19.69 -1.43 -6.13
N ASP A 27 -20.09 -0.66 -7.15
CA ASP A 27 -19.11 -0.01 -8.04
C ASP A 27 -18.24 0.96 -7.25
N LEU A 28 -16.96 1.10 -7.64
CA LEU A 28 -16.02 2.01 -6.99
C LEU A 28 -16.45 3.47 -7.05
N LYS A 29 -17.27 3.88 -8.02
CA LYS A 29 -17.88 5.23 -8.07
C LYS A 29 -18.72 5.57 -6.83
N HIS A 30 -19.15 4.58 -6.06
CA HIS A 30 -19.89 4.71 -4.81
C HIS A 30 -19.00 4.50 -3.59
N CYS A 31 -17.69 4.61 -3.76
CA CYS A 31 -16.70 4.47 -2.69
C CYS A 31 -15.84 5.72 -2.59
N GLN A 32 -15.37 5.98 -1.39
CA GLN A 32 -14.39 7.01 -1.07
C GLN A 32 -13.16 6.38 -0.44
N LEU A 33 -11.99 6.89 -0.80
CA LEU A 33 -10.72 6.53 -0.20
C LEU A 33 -10.21 7.68 0.66
N THR A 34 -9.64 7.33 1.82
CA THR A 34 -8.92 8.26 2.68
C THR A 34 -7.61 7.63 3.10
N MET A 35 -6.54 8.39 3.16
CA MET A 35 -5.22 7.89 3.53
C MET A 35 -4.51 8.90 4.44
N ALA A 36 -3.76 8.41 5.42
CA ALA A 36 -2.86 9.24 6.24
C ALA A 36 -1.86 10.00 5.36
N SER A 37 -1.16 10.98 5.92
CA SER A 37 -0.20 11.81 5.17
C SER A 37 0.79 10.97 4.36
N HIS A 38 0.89 11.28 3.07
CA HIS A 38 1.64 10.50 2.10
C HIS A 38 2.22 11.39 1.00
N THR A 39 3.18 10.83 0.26
CA THR A 39 3.69 11.34 -1.00
C THR A 39 3.53 10.27 -2.07
N GLU A 40 3.32 10.67 -3.31
CA GLU A 40 3.26 9.75 -4.44
C GLU A 40 4.66 9.55 -5.01
N LEU A 41 5.03 8.30 -5.26
CA LEU A 41 6.26 7.97 -5.98
C LEU A 41 6.00 8.07 -7.48
N GLU A 42 6.75 8.94 -8.18
CA GLU A 42 6.59 9.11 -9.62
C GLU A 42 7.01 7.84 -10.36
N HIS A 43 6.20 7.43 -11.35
CA HIS A 43 6.47 6.29 -12.21
C HIS A 43 6.59 6.70 -13.66
N GLN A 44 7.51 6.09 -14.38
CA GLN A 44 7.61 6.13 -15.84
C GLN A 44 7.69 4.70 -16.36
N HIS A 45 6.75 4.32 -17.26
CA HIS A 45 6.64 2.94 -17.78
C HIS A 45 6.54 1.88 -16.65
N ASP A 46 5.70 2.15 -15.66
CA ASP A 46 5.46 1.30 -14.48
C ASP A 46 6.68 1.12 -13.55
N LEU A 47 7.75 1.85 -13.76
CA LEU A 47 8.94 1.84 -12.89
C LEU A 47 9.08 3.16 -12.13
N PRO A 48 9.46 3.12 -10.83
CA PRO A 48 9.74 4.31 -10.06
C PRO A 48 10.92 5.11 -10.65
N THR A 49 10.75 6.42 -10.77
CA THR A 49 11.83 7.33 -11.20
C THR A 49 12.74 7.77 -10.06
N GLY A 50 12.35 7.50 -8.80
CA GLY A 50 13.00 7.99 -7.60
C GLY A 50 12.57 9.40 -7.20
N GLN A 51 11.71 10.06 -7.98
CA GLN A 51 11.14 11.36 -7.63
C GLN A 51 9.84 11.18 -6.83
N TYR A 52 9.61 12.08 -5.86
CA TYR A 52 8.40 12.12 -5.07
C TYR A 52 7.56 13.33 -5.47
N LEU A 53 6.30 13.08 -5.78
CA LEU A 53 5.33 14.11 -6.09
C LEU A 53 4.60 14.50 -4.80
N SER A 54 4.48 15.80 -4.55
CA SER A 54 3.64 16.29 -3.47
C SER A 54 2.18 15.96 -3.81
N SER A 55 1.65 14.92 -3.20
CA SER A 55 0.27 14.48 -3.38
C SER A 55 -0.40 14.36 -2.02
N ASN A 56 -1.58 14.99 -1.90
CA ASN A 56 -2.47 14.83 -0.75
C ASN A 56 -3.88 14.46 -1.22
N VAL A 57 -3.94 13.80 -2.37
CA VAL A 57 -5.22 13.49 -3.04
C VAL A 57 -6.19 12.75 -2.10
N PHE A 58 -5.69 11.83 -1.28
CA PHE A 58 -6.50 11.03 -0.36
C PHE A 58 -6.40 11.47 1.11
N SER A 59 -5.87 12.65 1.41
CA SER A 59 -5.79 13.15 2.79
C SER A 59 -7.17 13.48 3.40
N THR A 60 -8.19 13.61 2.55
CA THR A 60 -9.61 13.69 2.92
C THR A 60 -10.40 12.66 2.12
N PRO A 61 -11.64 12.29 2.54
CA PRO A 61 -12.49 11.36 1.80
C PRO A 61 -12.65 11.80 0.34
N THR A 62 -12.08 11.03 -0.57
CA THR A 62 -12.03 11.34 -2.01
C THR A 62 -12.77 10.26 -2.77
N SER A 63 -13.73 10.66 -3.63
CA SER A 63 -14.49 9.73 -4.48
C SER A 63 -13.58 8.99 -5.45
N LEU A 64 -13.87 7.71 -5.63
CA LEU A 64 -13.22 6.87 -6.64
C LEU A 64 -13.95 6.86 -7.99
N GLU A 65 -14.97 7.72 -8.18
CA GLU A 65 -15.67 7.85 -9.47
C GLU A 65 -14.72 8.32 -10.57
N GLY A 66 -14.56 7.51 -11.62
CA GLY A 66 -13.69 7.80 -12.76
C GLY A 66 -12.19 7.79 -12.45
N VAL A 67 -11.80 7.36 -11.27
CA VAL A 67 -10.39 7.28 -10.85
C VAL A 67 -9.81 5.94 -11.33
N ASN A 68 -8.70 6.03 -12.08
CA ASN A 68 -7.89 4.88 -12.46
C ASN A 68 -6.58 4.96 -11.69
N LEU A 69 -6.33 3.98 -10.83
CA LEU A 69 -5.14 3.90 -10.01
C LEU A 69 -4.20 2.81 -10.52
N ASN A 70 -2.94 3.14 -10.59
CA ASN A 70 -1.78 2.26 -10.63
C ASN A 70 -0.59 3.01 -10.04
N ASN A 71 -0.74 3.46 -8.79
CA ASN A 71 0.14 4.44 -8.16
C ASN A 71 0.71 3.90 -6.86
N CYS A 72 1.98 4.14 -6.63
CA CYS A 72 2.67 3.84 -5.39
C CYS A 72 2.76 5.10 -4.52
N TYR A 73 2.42 4.96 -3.25
CA TYR A 73 2.52 6.02 -2.26
C TYR A 73 3.43 5.59 -1.12
N GLN A 74 4.15 6.56 -0.56
CA GLN A 74 4.90 6.39 0.67
C GLN A 74 4.24 7.18 1.79
N PHE A 75 3.98 6.53 2.93
CA PHE A 75 3.49 7.21 4.12
C PHE A 75 4.58 8.13 4.70
N SER A 76 4.18 9.34 5.08
CA SER A 76 5.10 10.35 5.64
C SER A 76 5.46 10.08 7.10
N ASP A 77 4.62 9.33 7.82
CA ASP A 77 4.79 9.00 9.24
C ASP A 77 4.63 7.50 9.46
N SER A 78 5.69 6.84 9.92
CA SER A 78 5.69 5.40 10.21
C SER A 78 4.78 4.99 11.37
N SER A 79 4.33 5.94 12.18
CA SER A 79 3.37 5.70 13.27
C SER A 79 1.90 5.84 12.85
N GLN A 80 1.64 6.38 11.65
CA GLN A 80 0.31 6.66 11.12
C GLN A 80 0.18 6.19 9.66
N GLN A 81 0.22 4.89 9.46
CA GLN A 81 0.14 4.28 8.13
C GLN A 81 -1.26 3.68 7.93
N THR A 82 -2.27 4.55 7.92
CA THR A 82 -3.67 4.16 7.84
C THR A 82 -4.31 4.56 6.52
N LEU A 83 -5.25 3.73 6.08
CA LEU A 83 -6.07 3.93 4.89
C LEU A 83 -7.48 3.41 5.17
N ALA A 84 -8.49 4.10 4.65
CA ALA A 84 -9.88 3.67 4.75
C ALA A 84 -10.58 3.71 3.39
N LEU A 85 -11.25 2.62 3.03
CA LEU A 85 -12.19 2.53 1.92
C LEU A 85 -13.60 2.50 2.50
N THR A 86 -14.47 3.42 2.08
CA THR A 86 -15.81 3.56 2.66
C THR A 86 -16.85 3.75 1.56
N ARG A 87 -17.99 3.07 1.66
CA ARG A 87 -19.14 3.34 0.78
C ARG A 87 -19.75 4.70 1.11
N ASP A 88 -20.28 5.37 0.09
CA ASP A 88 -20.91 6.69 0.24
C ASP A 88 -22.10 6.69 1.21
N ASP A 89 -22.89 5.60 1.20
CA ASP A 89 -24.02 5.39 2.10
C ASP A 89 -23.63 4.98 3.53
N LYS A 90 -22.32 4.84 3.79
CA LYS A 90 -21.73 4.41 5.07
C LYS A 90 -22.12 3.01 5.55
N SER A 91 -22.77 2.21 4.70
CA SER A 91 -23.20 0.85 5.08
C SER A 91 -22.06 -0.17 5.18
N ALA A 92 -20.89 0.14 4.58
CA ALA A 92 -19.71 -0.69 4.66
C ALA A 92 -18.42 0.15 4.63
N SER A 93 -17.44 -0.30 5.35
CA SER A 93 -16.08 0.27 5.32
C SER A 93 -15.01 -0.77 5.59
N LEU A 94 -13.82 -0.51 5.06
CA LEU A 94 -12.57 -1.22 5.39
C LEU A 94 -11.58 -0.21 5.94
N GLN A 95 -10.97 -0.55 7.06
CA GLN A 95 -9.86 0.21 7.63
C GLN A 95 -8.59 -0.64 7.57
N PHE A 96 -7.54 -0.05 7.04
CA PHE A 96 -6.22 -0.63 6.97
C PHE A 96 -5.28 0.09 7.93
N ASN A 97 -4.43 -0.70 8.57
CA ASN A 97 -3.31 -0.20 9.34
C ASN A 97 -2.08 -0.98 8.90
N GLN A 98 -1.15 -0.31 8.23
CA GLN A 98 0.15 -0.87 7.91
C GLN A 98 1.06 -0.61 9.09
N GLY A 99 1.55 -1.67 9.72
CA GLY A 99 2.45 -1.61 10.84
C GLY A 99 3.89 -1.29 10.41
N LYS A 100 4.79 -1.39 11.35
CA LYS A 100 6.21 -1.17 11.11
C LYS A 100 6.72 -2.03 9.95
N GLY A 101 7.42 -1.39 9.02
CA GLY A 101 8.10 -2.03 7.90
C GLY A 101 7.39 -1.88 6.55
N TYR A 102 6.07 -1.79 6.52
CA TYR A 102 5.32 -1.52 5.28
C TYR A 102 5.15 -0.01 5.06
N SER A 103 6.20 0.64 4.60
CA SER A 103 6.22 2.10 4.41
C SER A 103 5.54 2.56 3.12
N PHE A 104 5.31 1.64 2.19
CA PHE A 104 4.70 1.91 0.88
C PHE A 104 3.35 1.23 0.75
N VAL A 105 2.48 1.79 -0.07
CA VAL A 105 1.23 1.17 -0.52
C VAL A 105 1.07 1.38 -2.01
N GLN A 106 0.85 0.29 -2.75
CA GLN A 106 0.37 0.36 -4.13
C GLN A 106 -1.16 0.35 -4.12
N LEU A 107 -1.74 1.25 -4.89
CA LEU A 107 -3.18 1.28 -5.16
C LEU A 107 -3.39 0.97 -6.64
N TYR A 108 -4.23 -0.02 -6.93
CA TYR A 108 -4.57 -0.40 -8.29
C TYR A 108 -6.06 -0.66 -8.46
N THR A 109 -6.66 -0.10 -9.51
CA THR A 109 -8.06 -0.34 -9.87
C THR A 109 -8.14 -1.09 -11.19
N PRO A 110 -8.54 -2.40 -11.20
CA PRO A 110 -8.66 -3.16 -12.42
C PRO A 110 -9.80 -2.61 -13.30
N PRO A 111 -9.59 -2.46 -14.63
CA PRO A 111 -10.58 -1.85 -15.51
C PRO A 111 -11.90 -2.63 -15.64
N SER A 112 -11.89 -3.92 -15.37
CA SER A 112 -13.02 -4.83 -15.60
C SER A 112 -13.77 -5.25 -14.34
N GLU A 113 -13.30 -4.85 -13.16
CA GLU A 113 -13.87 -5.33 -11.89
C GLU A 113 -14.10 -4.18 -10.90
N PRO A 114 -15.22 -4.19 -10.15
CA PRO A 114 -15.51 -3.17 -9.14
C PRO A 114 -14.71 -3.45 -7.84
N SER A 115 -13.39 -3.47 -7.96
CA SER A 115 -12.47 -3.76 -6.86
C SER A 115 -11.27 -2.82 -6.88
N ILE A 116 -10.60 -2.72 -5.76
CA ILE A 116 -9.32 -2.02 -5.61
C ILE A 116 -8.31 -2.94 -4.94
N ALA A 117 -7.10 -3.03 -5.48
CA ALA A 117 -5.97 -3.58 -4.77
C ALA A 117 -5.40 -2.52 -3.81
N ILE A 118 -5.17 -2.91 -2.58
CA ILE A 118 -4.51 -2.11 -1.55
C ILE A 118 -3.35 -2.95 -1.04
N GLU A 119 -2.16 -2.63 -1.49
CA GLU A 119 -1.00 -3.50 -1.40
C GLU A 119 0.04 -2.94 -0.43
N PRO A 120 0.05 -3.39 0.83
CA PRO A 120 1.12 -3.02 1.75
C PRO A 120 2.46 -3.57 1.26
N MET A 121 3.49 -2.70 1.17
CA MET A 121 4.80 -3.05 0.66
C MET A 121 5.92 -2.48 1.53
N THR A 122 7.01 -3.23 1.66
CA THR A 122 8.23 -2.75 2.31
C THR A 122 9.04 -1.85 1.38
N CYS A 123 8.98 -2.10 0.07
CA CYS A 123 9.67 -1.35 -0.97
C CYS A 123 8.80 -1.30 -2.24
N PRO A 124 8.94 -0.28 -3.10
CA PRO A 124 8.26 -0.21 -4.39
C PRO A 124 8.87 -1.19 -5.40
N ALA A 125 8.33 -1.20 -6.62
CA ALA A 125 8.86 -1.99 -7.74
C ALA A 125 10.33 -1.65 -8.02
N ASP A 126 11.05 -2.62 -8.60
CA ASP A 126 12.44 -2.49 -9.05
C ASP A 126 13.46 -2.16 -7.95
N ALA A 127 13.15 -2.51 -6.69
CA ALA A 127 13.98 -2.16 -5.53
C ALA A 127 15.40 -2.73 -5.60
N PHE A 128 15.61 -3.86 -6.28
CA PHE A 128 16.95 -4.43 -6.48
C PHE A 128 17.86 -3.56 -7.37
N ASN A 129 17.31 -2.70 -8.20
CA ASN A 129 18.07 -1.78 -9.04
C ASN A 129 18.07 -0.35 -8.48
N ASN A 130 16.93 0.14 -8.01
CA ASN A 130 16.80 1.53 -7.53
C ASN A 130 17.13 1.70 -6.04
N HIS A 131 17.20 0.60 -5.28
CA HIS A 131 17.46 0.53 -3.84
C HIS A 131 16.47 1.30 -2.93
N ILE A 132 15.33 1.73 -3.46
CA ILE A 132 14.31 2.43 -2.67
C ILE A 132 13.64 1.43 -1.73
N GLY A 133 13.79 1.63 -0.42
CA GLY A 133 13.17 0.78 0.60
C GLY A 133 13.63 -0.68 0.60
N LEU A 134 14.65 -1.05 -0.19
CA LEU A 134 15.23 -2.40 -0.17
C LEU A 134 15.72 -2.73 1.23
N LEU A 135 15.30 -3.90 1.72
CA LEU A 135 15.71 -4.41 3.02
C LEU A 135 16.84 -5.41 2.85
N GLU A 136 17.64 -5.56 3.91
CA GLU A 136 18.73 -6.52 3.95
C GLU A 136 18.79 -7.18 5.33
N LEU A 137 18.91 -8.50 5.38
CA LEU A 137 19.07 -9.26 6.60
C LEU A 137 20.49 -9.84 6.69
N ALA A 138 21.15 -9.61 7.81
CA ALA A 138 22.38 -10.32 8.15
C ALA A 138 22.11 -11.82 8.37
N PRO A 139 23.15 -12.70 8.30
CA PRO A 139 23.00 -14.10 8.67
C PRO A 139 22.32 -14.26 10.03
N GLU A 140 21.37 -15.22 10.12
CA GLU A 140 20.57 -15.54 11.31
C GLU A 140 19.65 -14.43 11.81
N GLU A 141 19.61 -13.25 11.15
CA GLU A 141 18.69 -12.18 11.48
C GLU A 141 17.26 -12.55 11.12
N THR A 142 16.32 -12.12 11.97
CA THR A 142 14.88 -12.30 11.79
C THR A 142 14.17 -10.95 11.87
N VAL A 143 13.27 -10.70 10.93
CA VAL A 143 12.40 -9.51 10.93
C VAL A 143 10.94 -9.92 10.85
N GLN A 144 10.07 -9.10 11.43
CA GLN A 144 8.62 -9.28 11.38
C GLN A 144 7.95 -8.02 10.86
N PHE A 145 6.95 -8.24 10.01
CA PHE A 145 6.07 -7.21 9.47
C PHE A 145 4.62 -7.55 9.76
N GLU A 146 3.79 -6.54 9.91
CA GLU A 146 2.36 -6.74 10.08
C GLU A 146 1.55 -5.65 9.36
N TRP A 147 0.39 -6.05 8.88
CA TRP A 147 -0.67 -5.15 8.49
C TRP A 147 -2.01 -5.73 8.95
N GLN A 148 -2.99 -4.88 9.10
CA GLN A 148 -4.31 -5.24 9.56
C GLN A 148 -5.37 -4.63 8.66
N CYS A 149 -6.46 -5.38 8.45
CA CYS A 149 -7.65 -4.90 7.77
C CYS A 149 -8.86 -5.23 8.64
N GLN A 150 -9.67 -4.22 8.93
CA GLN A 150 -10.92 -4.37 9.67
C GLN A 150 -12.09 -3.97 8.79
N ALA A 151 -13.03 -4.89 8.57
CA ALA A 151 -14.29 -4.62 7.90
C ALA A 151 -15.38 -4.26 8.91
N THR A 152 -16.19 -3.28 8.56
CA THR A 152 -17.40 -2.88 9.33
C THR A 152 -18.58 -2.85 8.37
N PHE A 153 -19.69 -3.44 8.78
CA PHE A 153 -20.96 -3.44 8.06
C PHE A 153 -22.07 -2.96 9.01
N VAL A 154 -22.97 -2.09 8.51
CA VAL A 154 -24.09 -1.50 9.26
C VAL A 154 -25.42 -1.95 8.66
#